data_86f349d2fdb6324a4d0acd3f1d427dff
#
_entry.id   86f349d2fdb6324a4d0acd3f1d427dff
#
_cell.length_a   1.000
_cell.length_b   1.000
_cell.length_c   1.000
_cell.angle_alpha   90.00
_cell.angle_beta   90.00
_cell.angle_gamma   90.00
#
_symmetry.space_group_name_H-M   'P 1'
#
loop_
_entity.id
_entity.type
_entity.pdbx_description
1 polymer ?
#
loop_
_entity_poly.entity_id
_entity_poly.type
_entity_poly.pdbx_seq_one_letter_code
_entity_poly.pdbx_strand_id
1 'polypeptide(L)'
;MDRITGVMMSLLTGQVCGGEPPLPALTADEAAHLYALSKTYDLAHLAGSALLHRSLLPDGPLRAAFEKQVLLAVYRCETQGSDLAQLDTLLTHGQIPFLPLKGSVLRQYYPQPWMRTSCDID
;
A
#
# COMPACT_ATOMS: atom_id res chain seq x y z
N MET A 1 -4.38 -10.00 20.97
CA MET A 1 -4.19 -9.88 19.50
C MET A 1 -4.08 -11.29 18.94
N ASP A 2 -4.88 -11.63 17.94
CA ASP A 2 -4.81 -12.97 17.37
C ASP A 2 -3.57 -13.15 16.48
N ARG A 3 -3.31 -14.39 16.08
CA ARG A 3 -2.12 -14.75 15.32
C ARG A 3 -2.04 -14.01 13.97
N ILE A 4 -3.17 -13.92 13.25
CA ILE A 4 -3.21 -13.31 11.93
C ILE A 4 -3.00 -11.80 12.01
N THR A 5 -3.60 -11.14 13.00
CA THR A 5 -3.34 -9.72 13.26
C THR A 5 -1.86 -9.49 13.56
N GLY A 6 -1.25 -10.36 14.37
CA GLY A 6 0.19 -10.29 14.66
C GLY A 6 1.05 -10.43 13.41
N VAL A 7 0.71 -11.37 12.52
CA VAL A 7 1.41 -11.54 11.23
C VAL A 7 1.25 -10.29 10.37
N MET A 8 0.05 -9.76 10.27
CA MET A 8 -0.20 -8.53 9.52
C MET A 8 0.65 -7.37 10.02
N MET A 9 0.68 -7.17 11.35
CA MET A 9 1.48 -6.09 11.95
C MET A 9 2.97 -6.27 11.69
N SER A 10 3.49 -7.50 11.72
CA SER A 10 4.89 -7.78 11.39
C SER A 10 5.21 -7.46 9.95
N LEU A 11 4.33 -7.82 9.02
CA LEU A 11 4.48 -7.51 7.60
C LEU A 11 4.50 -5.99 7.35
N LEU A 12 3.57 -5.28 7.95
CA LEU A 12 3.47 -3.83 7.81
C LEU A 12 4.70 -3.13 8.39
N THR A 13 5.16 -3.56 9.56
CA THR A 13 6.35 -3.01 10.19
C THR A 13 7.58 -3.20 9.31
N GLY A 14 7.77 -4.40 8.78
CA GLY A 14 8.87 -4.69 7.87
C GLY A 14 8.83 -3.84 6.61
N GLN A 15 7.65 -3.65 6.05
CA GLN A 15 7.47 -2.93 4.79
C GLN A 15 7.70 -1.42 4.95
N VAL A 16 7.21 -0.83 6.03
CA VAL A 16 7.28 0.63 6.25
C VAL A 16 8.57 1.05 6.95
N CYS A 17 8.97 0.29 7.98
CA CYS A 17 10.13 0.63 8.80
C CYS A 17 11.43 -0.06 8.38
N GLY A 18 11.33 -1.02 7.46
CA GLY A 18 12.46 -1.83 7.00
C GLY A 18 12.65 -3.10 7.84
N GLY A 19 13.42 -4.04 7.29
CA GLY A 19 13.69 -5.33 7.90
C GLY A 19 12.69 -6.41 7.50
N GLU A 20 12.98 -7.61 7.96
CA GLU A 20 12.15 -8.80 7.71
C GLU A 20 11.89 -9.51 9.03
N PRO A 21 10.92 -9.02 9.84
CA PRO A 21 10.57 -9.71 11.07
C PRO A 21 10.22 -11.17 10.82
N PRO A 22 10.61 -12.11 11.71
CA PRO A 22 10.29 -13.52 11.51
C PRO A 22 8.77 -13.73 11.52
N LEU A 23 8.31 -14.60 10.62
CA LEU A 23 6.90 -14.93 10.48
C LEU A 23 6.68 -16.42 10.68
N PRO A 24 5.58 -16.83 11.33
CA PRO A 24 5.21 -18.23 11.38
C PRO A 24 4.76 -18.70 10.00
N ALA A 25 4.88 -20.02 9.74
CA ALA A 25 4.31 -20.59 8.54
C ALA A 25 2.79 -20.45 8.58
N LEU A 26 2.19 -20.08 7.45
CA LEU A 26 0.74 -19.90 7.32
C LEU A 26 0.13 -21.01 6.50
N THR A 27 -1.02 -21.51 6.95
CA THR A 27 -1.85 -22.39 6.15
C THR A 27 -2.56 -21.60 5.05
N ALA A 28 -3.14 -22.29 4.06
CA ALA A 28 -3.91 -21.62 3.01
C ALA A 28 -5.10 -20.82 3.59
N ASP A 29 -5.77 -21.38 4.59
CA ASP A 29 -6.89 -20.69 5.25
C ASP A 29 -6.43 -19.47 6.03
N GLU A 30 -5.30 -19.55 6.71
CA GLU A 30 -4.71 -18.42 7.42
C GLU A 30 -4.29 -17.31 6.46
N ALA A 31 -3.70 -17.67 5.33
CA ALA A 31 -3.32 -16.69 4.30
C ALA A 31 -4.55 -16.01 3.69
N ALA A 32 -5.63 -16.74 3.46
CA ALA A 32 -6.89 -16.17 2.99
C ALA A 32 -7.51 -15.22 4.04
N HIS A 33 -7.43 -15.59 5.31
CA HIS A 33 -7.87 -14.72 6.41
C HIS A 33 -7.04 -13.43 6.48
N LEU A 34 -5.72 -13.55 6.30
CA LEU A 34 -4.82 -12.40 6.25
C LEU A 34 -5.21 -11.45 5.12
N TYR A 35 -5.51 -11.99 3.93
CA TYR A 35 -5.98 -11.18 2.81
C TYR A 35 -7.27 -10.42 3.16
N ALA A 36 -8.27 -11.12 3.69
CA ALA A 36 -9.55 -10.52 4.05
C ALA A 36 -9.38 -9.42 5.11
N LEU A 37 -8.56 -9.68 6.12
CA LEU A 37 -8.29 -8.73 7.19
C LEU A 37 -7.57 -7.48 6.67
N SER A 38 -6.52 -7.66 5.88
CA SER A 38 -5.75 -6.56 5.33
C SER A 38 -6.59 -5.73 4.35
N LYS A 39 -7.46 -6.38 3.59
CA LYS A 39 -8.38 -5.67 2.68
C LYS A 39 -9.41 -4.84 3.44
N THR A 40 -9.92 -5.35 4.56
CA THR A 40 -10.87 -4.62 5.41
C THR A 40 -10.31 -3.29 5.89
N TYR A 41 -9.02 -3.23 6.18
CA TYR A 41 -8.35 -2.02 6.65
C TYR A 41 -7.59 -1.25 5.55
N ASP A 42 -7.81 -1.61 4.30
CA ASP A 42 -7.14 -1.01 3.13
C ASP A 42 -5.60 -1.11 3.21
N LEU A 43 -5.12 -2.23 3.69
CA LEU A 43 -3.69 -2.51 3.87
C LEU A 43 -3.20 -3.70 3.02
N ALA A 44 -4.06 -4.22 2.13
CA ALA A 44 -3.74 -5.41 1.33
C ALA A 44 -2.55 -5.18 0.38
N HIS A 45 -2.37 -3.97 -0.12
CA HIS A 45 -1.22 -3.62 -0.96
C HIS A 45 0.10 -3.70 -0.18
N LEU A 46 0.13 -3.25 1.08
CA LEU A 46 1.32 -3.33 1.94
C LEU A 46 1.62 -4.77 2.34
N ALA A 47 0.62 -5.49 2.84
CA ALA A 47 0.78 -6.90 3.22
C ALA A 47 1.16 -7.73 1.99
N GLY A 48 0.52 -7.50 0.86
CA GLY A 48 0.81 -8.18 -0.39
C GLY A 48 2.22 -7.92 -0.89
N SER A 49 2.66 -6.68 -0.87
CA SER A 49 4.03 -6.32 -1.27
C SER A 49 5.06 -7.04 -0.41
N ALA A 50 4.86 -7.08 0.90
CA ALA A 50 5.76 -7.78 1.81
C ALA A 50 5.81 -9.29 1.54
N LEU A 51 4.64 -9.92 1.37
CA LEU A 51 4.55 -11.35 1.09
C LEU A 51 5.18 -11.72 -0.25
N LEU A 52 4.94 -10.92 -1.28
CA LEU A 52 5.51 -11.14 -2.61
C LEU A 52 7.02 -10.95 -2.62
N HIS A 53 7.51 -9.92 -1.95
CA HIS A 53 8.95 -9.67 -1.83
C HIS A 53 9.68 -10.82 -1.14
N ARG A 54 9.07 -11.40 -0.11
CA ARG A 54 9.63 -12.52 0.65
C ARG A 54 9.33 -13.88 0.04
N SER A 55 8.64 -13.93 -1.10
CA SER A 55 8.25 -15.16 -1.81
C SER A 55 7.49 -16.16 -0.92
N LEU A 56 6.59 -15.65 -0.11
CA LEU A 56 5.82 -16.45 0.86
C LEU A 56 4.48 -16.95 0.32
N LEU A 57 4.07 -16.51 -0.87
CA LEU A 57 2.82 -16.93 -1.49
C LEU A 57 3.07 -17.88 -2.65
N PRO A 58 2.47 -19.08 -2.64
CA PRO A 58 2.52 -19.97 -3.79
C PRO A 58 1.67 -19.43 -4.94
N ASP A 59 1.98 -19.85 -6.16
CA ASP A 59 1.16 -19.49 -7.32
C ASP A 59 -0.29 -19.93 -7.10
N GLY A 60 -1.22 -19.05 -7.46
CA GLY A 60 -2.63 -19.34 -7.33
C GLY A 60 -3.48 -18.09 -7.18
N PRO A 61 -4.81 -18.27 -6.94
CA PRO A 61 -5.75 -17.15 -6.87
C PRO A 61 -5.44 -16.12 -5.78
N LEU A 62 -4.94 -16.57 -4.62
CA LEU A 62 -4.63 -15.68 -3.51
C LEU A 62 -3.45 -14.77 -3.83
N ARG A 63 -2.39 -15.34 -4.43
CA ARG A 63 -1.25 -14.55 -4.90
C ARG A 63 -1.68 -13.52 -5.93
N ALA A 64 -2.50 -13.92 -6.90
CA ALA A 64 -3.04 -13.02 -7.91
C ALA A 64 -3.88 -11.91 -7.28
N ALA A 65 -4.64 -12.20 -6.23
CA ALA A 65 -5.43 -11.20 -5.51
C ALA A 65 -4.55 -10.16 -4.82
N PHE A 66 -3.48 -10.58 -4.16
CA PHE A 66 -2.52 -9.65 -3.55
C PHE A 66 -1.78 -8.83 -4.61
N GLU A 67 -1.33 -9.46 -5.68
CA GLU A 67 -0.68 -8.75 -6.80
C GLU A 67 -1.57 -7.66 -7.37
N LYS A 68 -2.85 -7.95 -7.53
CA LYS A 68 -3.84 -6.97 -8.00
C LYS A 68 -3.94 -5.77 -7.06
N GLN A 69 -3.92 -5.99 -5.75
CA GLN A 69 -3.97 -4.91 -4.77
C GLN A 69 -2.74 -4.00 -4.85
N VAL A 70 -1.56 -4.58 -5.04
CA VAL A 70 -0.32 -3.80 -5.24
C VAL A 70 -0.40 -2.97 -6.52
N LEU A 71 -0.82 -3.58 -7.63
CA LEU A 71 -0.96 -2.88 -8.90
C LEU A 71 -1.99 -1.74 -8.84
N LEU A 72 -3.12 -1.97 -8.15
CA LEU A 72 -4.12 -0.92 -7.95
C LEU A 72 -3.57 0.25 -7.12
N ALA A 73 -2.76 -0.03 -6.09
CA ALA A 73 -2.16 1.01 -5.28
C ALA A 73 -1.17 1.85 -6.09
N VAL A 74 -0.34 1.20 -6.90
CA VAL A 74 0.60 1.89 -7.81
C VAL A 74 -0.17 2.72 -8.83
N TYR A 75 -1.19 2.16 -9.45
CA TYR A 75 -2.02 2.85 -10.43
C TYR A 75 -2.67 4.10 -9.84
N ARG A 76 -3.27 3.99 -8.66
CA ARG A 76 -3.89 5.13 -7.96
C ARG A 76 -2.88 6.21 -7.64
N CYS A 77 -1.69 5.81 -7.19
CA CYS A 77 -0.61 6.76 -6.90
C CYS A 77 -0.18 7.51 -8.16
N GLU A 78 0.04 6.80 -9.25
CA GLU A 78 0.42 7.42 -10.53
C GLU A 78 -0.65 8.35 -11.07
N THR A 79 -1.92 7.94 -10.98
CA THR A 79 -3.06 8.77 -11.41
C THR A 79 -3.16 10.05 -10.59
N GLN A 80 -3.04 9.95 -9.26
CA GLN A 80 -3.07 11.12 -8.39
C GLN A 80 -1.87 12.04 -8.62
N GLY A 81 -0.69 11.47 -8.89
CA GLY A 81 0.49 12.24 -9.24
C GLY A 81 0.30 13.02 -10.53
N SER A 82 -0.30 12.40 -11.54
CA SER A 82 -0.63 13.05 -12.80
C SER A 82 -1.67 14.17 -12.60
N ASP A 83 -2.71 13.90 -11.83
CA ASP A 83 -3.75 14.90 -11.54
C ASP A 83 -3.20 16.08 -10.77
N LEU A 84 -2.32 15.82 -9.79
CA LEU A 84 -1.66 16.88 -9.03
C LEU A 84 -0.76 17.74 -9.92
N ALA A 85 -0.03 17.11 -10.85
CA ALA A 85 0.82 17.83 -11.80
C ALA A 85 0.01 18.71 -12.74
N GLN A 86 -1.15 18.24 -13.21
CA GLN A 86 -2.07 19.03 -14.03
C GLN A 86 -2.65 20.22 -13.24
N LEU A 87 -3.04 19.97 -12.00
CA LEU A 87 -3.57 21.00 -11.11
C LEU A 87 -2.49 22.06 -10.83
N ASP A 88 -1.26 21.64 -10.54
CA ASP A 88 -0.12 22.54 -10.34
C ASP A 88 0.08 23.44 -11.56
N THR A 89 0.08 22.87 -12.76
CA THR A 89 0.22 23.62 -14.01
C THR A 89 -0.89 24.65 -14.17
N LEU A 90 -2.15 24.27 -13.92
CA LEU A 90 -3.30 25.16 -14.05
C LEU A 90 -3.25 26.32 -13.04
N LEU A 91 -2.95 26.02 -11.78
CA LEU A 91 -2.89 27.03 -10.72
C LEU A 91 -1.71 27.98 -10.94
N THR A 92 -0.55 27.46 -11.33
CA THR A 92 0.63 28.27 -11.63
C THR A 92 0.37 29.19 -12.83
N HIS A 93 -0.24 28.67 -13.88
CA HIS A 93 -0.58 29.43 -15.07
C HIS A 93 -1.59 30.55 -14.76
N GLY A 94 -2.54 30.27 -13.87
CA GLY A 94 -3.51 31.26 -13.39
C GLY A 94 -2.97 32.20 -12.31
N GLN A 95 -1.70 32.05 -11.92
CA GLN A 95 -1.06 32.84 -10.87
C GLN A 95 -1.79 32.71 -9.51
N ILE A 96 -2.30 31.52 -9.21
CA ILE A 96 -2.99 31.21 -7.96
C ILE A 96 -2.00 30.49 -7.04
N PRO A 97 -1.59 31.09 -5.91
CA PRO A 97 -0.74 30.39 -4.96
C PRO A 97 -1.49 29.26 -4.28
N PHE A 98 -0.81 28.12 -4.06
CA PHE A 98 -1.40 26.95 -3.42
C PHE A 98 -0.34 26.16 -2.66
N LEU A 99 -0.81 25.28 -1.76
CA LEU A 99 0.06 24.41 -0.98
C LEU A 99 -0.61 23.04 -0.85
N PRO A 100 0.02 21.96 -1.37
CA PRO A 100 -0.50 20.61 -1.17
C PRO A 100 -0.37 20.18 0.29
N LEU A 101 -1.38 19.43 0.77
CA LEU A 101 -1.46 18.99 2.16
C LEU A 101 -1.66 17.48 2.26
N LYS A 102 -1.54 16.95 3.47
CA LYS A 102 -1.85 15.57 3.85
C LYS A 102 -1.18 14.53 2.94
N GLY A 103 -1.97 13.64 2.33
CA GLY A 103 -1.48 12.51 1.56
C GLY A 103 -0.52 12.86 0.44
N SER A 104 -0.76 13.97 -0.25
CA SER A 104 0.12 14.45 -1.34
C SER A 104 1.53 14.79 -0.84
N VAL A 105 1.65 15.29 0.38
CA VAL A 105 2.93 15.62 1.02
C VAL A 105 3.48 14.42 1.80
N LEU A 106 2.65 13.77 2.61
CA LEU A 106 3.08 12.69 3.50
C LEU A 106 3.56 11.45 2.75
N ARG A 107 3.06 11.23 1.55
CA ARG A 107 3.42 10.09 0.70
C ARG A 107 4.93 9.98 0.46
N GLN A 108 5.62 11.09 0.38
CA GLN A 108 7.07 11.12 0.14
C GLN A 108 7.90 10.56 1.30
N TYR A 109 7.33 10.44 2.50
CA TYR A 109 8.02 9.90 3.67
C TYR A 109 7.94 8.38 3.77
N TYR A 110 7.18 7.72 2.90
CA TYR A 110 7.11 6.27 2.82
C TYR A 110 8.23 5.73 1.92
N PRO A 111 8.68 4.49 2.09
CA PRO A 111 9.68 3.89 1.21
C PRO A 111 9.29 3.95 -0.27
N GLN A 112 8.02 3.76 -0.55
CA GLN A 112 7.44 3.95 -1.89
C GLN A 112 6.18 4.82 -1.76
N PRO A 113 5.98 5.80 -2.65
CA PRO A 113 4.83 6.71 -2.54
C PRO A 113 3.47 6.02 -2.57
N TRP A 114 3.34 4.89 -3.29
CA TRP A 114 2.09 4.15 -3.42
C TRP A 114 1.68 3.41 -2.15
N MET A 115 2.58 3.30 -1.17
CA MET A 115 2.28 2.63 0.10
C MET A 115 1.24 3.38 0.92
N ARG A 116 1.19 4.70 0.79
CA ARG A 116 0.15 5.49 1.43
C ARG A 116 -1.03 5.65 0.49
N THR A 117 -2.18 5.09 0.86
CA THR A 117 -3.41 5.28 0.09
C THR A 117 -4.03 6.64 0.38
N SER A 118 -4.64 7.23 -0.64
CA SER A 118 -5.36 8.50 -0.54
C SER A 118 -6.41 8.52 -1.64
N CYS A 119 -7.58 9.04 -1.34
CA CYS A 119 -8.66 9.17 -2.32
C CYS A 119 -8.66 10.53 -2.98
N ASP A 120 -8.20 11.56 -2.27
CA ASP A 120 -8.30 12.96 -2.68
C ASP A 120 -6.94 13.63 -2.75
N ILE A 121 -6.88 14.71 -3.55
CA ILE A 121 -5.76 15.65 -3.54
C ILE A 121 -6.17 16.83 -2.63
N ASP A 122 -5.42 17.04 -1.57
CA ASP A 122 -5.64 18.15 -0.65
C ASP A 122 -4.68 19.32 -0.89
#